data_a97122f0d8d9fdaefdb15d797d474199
#
_entry.id   a97122f0d8d9fdaefdb15d797d474199
#
_cell.length_a   1.000
_cell.length_b   1.000
_cell.length_c   1.000
_cell.angle_alpha   90.00
_cell.angle_beta   90.00
_cell.angle_gamma   90.00
#
_symmetry.space_group_name_H-M   'P 1'
#
loop_
_entity.id
_entity.type
_entity.pdbx_description
1 polymer ?
#
loop_
_entity_poly.entity_id
_entity_poly.type
_entity_poly.pdbx_seq_one_letter_code
_entity_poly.pdbx_strand_id
1 'polypeptide(L)'
;MRFGFSYKTLALAWVFGAALSPACVFGQKAAEWTYKGAEGPSDWGKIDPAFATCSIGRTQSPIDIKDARKSDLPPLKFDYKAVPLNIIDNGHTIQVNYAPGSTLTVGDKAYVLKQFHFHHPSEEHINGHGYDMVAHLVHADADGHLAVVAVLLKKGPPTPLLNIVWTHIPKEKEKAVDVTGVSLNVNDLLPADHGYFIFAGSLTTPPCSEGVTWYVLKNQSSLSAEQLAAFGKIYPLNARPIQASNNREILETK
;
A
#
# COMPACT_ATOMS: atom_id res chain seq x y z
N MET A 1 66.07 63.93 -6.49
CA MET A 1 64.79 64.50 -6.88
C MET A 1 64.22 63.67 -8.02
N ARG A 2 63.21 62.84 -7.77
CA ARG A 2 62.47 62.17 -8.83
C ARG A 2 61.00 62.15 -8.38
N PHE A 3 60.21 62.86 -9.12
CA PHE A 3 58.75 62.91 -8.95
C PHE A 3 58.15 61.64 -9.58
N GLY A 4 57.34 60.89 -8.81
CA GLY A 4 56.54 59.75 -9.30
C GLY A 4 55.08 60.12 -9.35
N PHE A 5 54.51 60.13 -10.54
CA PHE A 5 53.08 60.33 -10.78
C PHE A 5 52.36 59.02 -10.59
N SER A 6 51.33 59.00 -9.72
CA SER A 6 50.45 57.88 -9.49
C SER A 6 49.16 58.01 -10.29
N TYR A 7 48.92 57.12 -11.25
CA TYR A 7 47.66 57.05 -11.98
C TYR A 7 46.65 56.16 -11.19
N LYS A 8 45.59 56.77 -10.71
CA LYS A 8 44.43 56.02 -10.18
C LYS A 8 43.54 55.59 -11.34
N THR A 9 43.50 54.29 -11.59
CA THR A 9 42.55 53.66 -12.53
C THR A 9 41.24 53.40 -11.79
N LEU A 10 40.15 54.05 -12.23
CA LEU A 10 38.80 53.75 -11.81
C LEU A 10 38.33 52.51 -12.57
N ALA A 11 38.10 51.44 -11.86
CA ALA A 11 37.40 50.26 -12.37
C ALA A 11 35.91 50.43 -12.19
N LEU A 12 35.17 50.55 -13.26
CA LEU A 12 33.68 50.55 -13.27
C LEU A 12 33.20 49.09 -13.17
N ALA A 13 32.69 48.69 -12.01
CA ALA A 13 32.09 47.38 -11.83
C ALA A 13 30.65 47.41 -12.35
N TRP A 14 30.40 46.65 -13.42
CA TRP A 14 29.03 46.37 -13.90
C TRP A 14 28.43 45.25 -13.02
N VAL A 15 27.48 45.60 -12.18
CA VAL A 15 26.68 44.63 -11.44
C VAL A 15 25.58 44.14 -12.38
N PHE A 16 25.76 42.91 -12.91
CA PHE A 16 24.65 42.20 -13.56
C PHE A 16 23.71 41.67 -12.49
N GLY A 17 22.62 42.36 -12.26
CA GLY A 17 21.50 41.86 -11.45
C GLY A 17 20.77 40.75 -12.20
N ALA A 18 21.07 39.50 -11.84
CA ALA A 18 20.25 38.36 -12.25
C ALA A 18 18.93 38.43 -11.52
N ALA A 19 17.88 38.83 -12.19
CA ALA A 19 16.52 38.72 -11.68
C ALA A 19 16.15 37.24 -11.62
N LEU A 20 16.21 36.68 -10.42
CA LEU A 20 15.62 35.38 -10.09
C LEU A 20 14.10 35.54 -10.11
N SER A 21 13.47 35.20 -11.22
CA SER A 21 12.02 35.01 -11.26
C SER A 21 11.67 33.86 -10.33
N PRO A 22 10.74 34.03 -9.38
CA PRO A 22 10.23 32.90 -8.62
C PRO A 22 9.47 31.99 -9.60
N ALA A 23 10.04 30.81 -9.86
CA ALA A 23 9.31 29.74 -10.51
C ALA A 23 8.12 29.40 -9.60
N CYS A 24 6.90 29.78 -10.00
CA CYS A 24 5.69 29.26 -9.40
C CYS A 24 5.70 27.74 -9.62
N VAL A 25 6.08 27.00 -8.60
CA VAL A 25 5.83 25.56 -8.52
C VAL A 25 4.31 25.45 -8.36
N PHE A 26 3.61 25.35 -9.48
CA PHE A 26 2.23 24.86 -9.46
C PHE A 26 2.31 23.45 -8.92
N GLY A 27 1.79 23.24 -7.70
CA GLY A 27 1.60 21.91 -7.16
C GLY A 27 0.75 21.11 -8.16
N GLN A 28 1.37 20.22 -8.92
CA GLN A 28 0.62 19.31 -9.79
C GLN A 28 -0.30 18.51 -8.88
N LYS A 29 -1.63 18.68 -9.07
CA LYS A 29 -2.62 17.81 -8.46
C LYS A 29 -2.26 16.39 -8.89
N ALA A 30 -2.18 15.46 -7.92
CA ALA A 30 -1.92 14.06 -8.24
C ALA A 30 -2.96 13.58 -9.28
N ALA A 31 -2.50 12.82 -10.28
CA ALA A 31 -3.39 12.34 -11.32
C ALA A 31 -4.48 11.44 -10.69
N GLU A 32 -5.73 11.72 -11.02
CA GLU A 32 -6.88 10.95 -10.55
C GLU A 32 -6.93 9.63 -11.31
N TRP A 33 -7.22 8.56 -10.58
CA TRP A 33 -7.38 7.22 -11.14
C TRP A 33 -8.56 6.52 -10.45
N THR A 34 -9.12 5.53 -11.11
CA THR A 34 -10.26 4.76 -10.60
C THR A 34 -10.08 3.27 -10.87
N TYR A 35 -11.06 2.45 -10.49
CA TYR A 35 -11.09 1.03 -10.83
C TYR A 35 -11.97 0.73 -12.06
N LYS A 36 -12.47 1.74 -12.77
CA LYS A 36 -13.41 1.59 -13.89
C LYS A 36 -13.15 2.64 -14.98
N GLY A 37 -13.60 2.33 -16.20
CA GLY A 37 -13.56 3.29 -17.32
C GLY A 37 -12.15 3.63 -17.79
N ALA A 38 -11.99 4.80 -18.36
CA ALA A 38 -10.73 5.26 -18.98
C ALA A 38 -9.60 5.54 -17.97
N GLU A 39 -9.93 5.74 -16.70
CA GLU A 39 -8.96 5.91 -15.60
C GLU A 39 -8.78 4.60 -14.82
N GLY A 40 -9.27 3.47 -15.35
CA GLY A 40 -9.21 2.15 -14.74
C GLY A 40 -7.85 1.45 -14.92
N PRO A 41 -7.70 0.26 -14.31
CA PRO A 41 -6.42 -0.47 -14.23
C PRO A 41 -5.72 -0.74 -15.56
N SER A 42 -6.46 -0.92 -16.66
CA SER A 42 -5.90 -1.11 -18.01
C SER A 42 -5.16 0.11 -18.54
N ASP A 43 -5.49 1.28 -18.03
CA ASP A 43 -4.98 2.55 -18.54
C ASP A 43 -4.14 3.34 -17.52
N TRP A 44 -4.00 2.87 -16.28
CA TRP A 44 -3.24 3.55 -15.22
C TRP A 44 -1.86 4.03 -15.68
N GLY A 45 -1.09 3.20 -16.39
CA GLY A 45 0.25 3.58 -16.86
C GLY A 45 0.26 4.64 -17.97
N LYS A 46 -0.91 5.08 -18.46
CA LYS A 46 -1.07 6.13 -19.46
C LYS A 46 -1.60 7.45 -18.86
N ILE A 47 -2.16 7.39 -17.65
CA ILE A 47 -2.76 8.55 -16.97
C ILE A 47 -1.70 9.59 -16.62
N ASP A 48 -0.56 9.11 -16.09
CA ASP A 48 0.55 9.95 -15.65
C ASP A 48 1.88 9.23 -15.94
N PRO A 49 2.93 9.92 -16.41
CA PRO A 49 4.26 9.32 -16.57
C PRO A 49 4.80 8.66 -15.29
N ALA A 50 4.45 9.17 -14.11
CA ALA A 50 4.80 8.56 -12.83
C ALA A 50 4.16 7.17 -12.62
N PHE A 51 3.08 6.85 -13.34
CA PHE A 51 2.38 5.57 -13.28
C PHE A 51 2.83 4.56 -14.35
N ALA A 52 3.83 4.88 -15.15
CA ALA A 52 4.30 4.04 -16.26
C ALA A 52 4.54 2.58 -15.83
N THR A 53 5.05 2.35 -14.61
CA THR A 53 5.30 1.01 -14.05
C THR A 53 4.04 0.14 -14.02
N CYS A 54 2.84 0.73 -13.91
CA CYS A 54 1.58 -0.02 -13.97
C CYS A 54 1.39 -0.80 -15.28
N SER A 55 1.98 -0.32 -16.39
CA SER A 55 1.90 -0.95 -17.71
C SER A 55 3.15 -1.71 -18.12
N ILE A 56 4.35 -1.24 -17.73
CA ILE A 56 5.62 -1.80 -18.20
C ILE A 56 6.32 -2.69 -17.16
N GLY A 57 5.86 -2.66 -15.91
CA GLY A 57 6.41 -3.46 -14.82
C GLY A 57 6.31 -4.96 -15.10
N ARG A 58 7.26 -5.72 -14.61
CA ARG A 58 7.36 -7.17 -14.87
C ARG A 58 7.11 -8.02 -13.63
N THR A 59 7.09 -7.42 -12.45
CA THR A 59 6.81 -8.07 -11.15
C THR A 59 5.57 -7.47 -10.50
N GLN A 60 4.54 -7.24 -11.32
CA GLN A 60 3.31 -6.58 -10.88
C GLN A 60 2.45 -7.48 -9.99
N SER A 61 1.68 -6.86 -9.08
CA SER A 61 0.66 -7.48 -8.22
C SER A 61 -0.73 -6.90 -8.54
N PRO A 62 -1.82 -7.65 -8.21
CA PRO A 62 -1.85 -8.99 -7.64
C PRO A 62 -1.56 -10.08 -8.67
N ILE A 63 -1.37 -11.32 -8.20
CA ILE A 63 -1.23 -12.49 -9.08
C ILE A 63 -2.18 -13.62 -8.69
N ASP A 64 -2.39 -14.55 -9.60
CA ASP A 64 -2.95 -15.86 -9.30
C ASP A 64 -1.79 -16.79 -8.88
N ILE A 65 -1.79 -17.16 -7.61
CA ILE A 65 -0.76 -18.02 -7.01
C ILE A 65 -0.96 -19.44 -7.51
N LYS A 66 -0.05 -19.91 -8.36
CA LYS A 66 -0.04 -21.27 -8.93
C LYS A 66 1.36 -21.85 -8.80
N ASP A 67 1.42 -23.16 -8.77
CA ASP A 67 2.69 -23.91 -8.82
C ASP A 67 3.71 -23.47 -7.77
N ALA A 68 3.24 -23.06 -6.58
CA ALA A 68 4.09 -22.64 -5.48
C ALA A 68 4.96 -23.83 -5.01
N ARG A 69 6.25 -23.58 -4.86
CA ARG A 69 7.21 -24.58 -4.43
C ARG A 69 7.32 -24.60 -2.90
N LYS A 70 7.07 -25.76 -2.29
CA LYS A 70 7.27 -25.94 -0.82
C LYS A 70 8.73 -25.70 -0.44
N SER A 71 8.92 -24.91 0.61
CA SER A 71 10.25 -24.56 1.12
C SER A 71 10.24 -24.45 2.64
N ASP A 72 11.42 -24.59 3.25
CA ASP A 72 11.64 -24.32 4.68
C ASP A 72 11.73 -22.78 4.86
N LEU A 73 10.57 -22.14 4.97
CA LEU A 73 10.45 -20.72 5.16
C LEU A 73 10.39 -20.37 6.64
N PRO A 74 11.00 -19.26 7.09
CA PRO A 74 10.90 -18.83 8.48
C PRO A 74 9.45 -18.46 8.83
N PRO A 75 8.99 -18.73 10.07
CA PRO A 75 7.63 -18.38 10.47
C PRO A 75 7.44 -16.86 10.50
N LEU A 76 6.22 -16.42 10.18
CA LEU A 76 5.79 -15.02 10.39
C LEU A 76 5.57 -14.83 11.90
N LYS A 77 6.29 -13.89 12.50
CA LYS A 77 6.13 -13.52 13.92
C LYS A 77 5.47 -12.15 13.98
N PHE A 78 4.23 -12.11 14.40
CA PHE A 78 3.44 -10.89 14.58
C PHE A 78 3.55 -10.42 16.04
N ASP A 79 4.02 -9.18 16.25
CA ASP A 79 3.97 -8.49 17.54
C ASP A 79 3.13 -7.22 17.37
N TYR A 80 1.82 -7.41 17.19
CA TYR A 80 0.88 -6.31 17.00
C TYR A 80 0.27 -5.88 18.34
N LYS A 81 0.27 -4.58 18.56
CA LYS A 81 -0.30 -3.94 19.75
C LYS A 81 -1.67 -3.37 19.43
N ALA A 82 -2.53 -3.29 20.41
CA ALA A 82 -3.74 -2.49 20.28
C ALA A 82 -3.36 -1.00 20.18
N VAL A 83 -4.00 -0.31 19.24
CA VAL A 83 -3.77 1.11 18.98
C VAL A 83 -5.09 1.88 18.94
N PRO A 84 -5.12 3.19 19.26
CA PRO A 84 -6.27 4.04 18.97
C PRO A 84 -6.66 3.97 17.48
N LEU A 85 -7.96 3.99 17.21
CA LEU A 85 -8.45 3.93 15.82
C LEU A 85 -8.23 5.27 15.12
N ASN A 86 -7.31 5.27 14.14
CA ASN A 86 -7.17 6.34 13.14
C ASN A 86 -7.60 5.77 11.78
N ILE A 87 -8.69 6.28 11.20
CA ILE A 87 -9.33 5.72 10.02
C ILE A 87 -9.56 6.77 8.95
N ILE A 88 -9.42 6.38 7.69
CA ILE A 88 -9.65 7.23 6.52
C ILE A 88 -10.39 6.45 5.43
N ASP A 89 -11.38 7.08 4.80
CA ASP A 89 -11.83 6.76 3.45
C ASP A 89 -10.95 7.56 2.49
N ASN A 90 -9.96 6.92 1.85
CA ASN A 90 -8.99 7.62 1.00
C ASN A 90 -9.45 7.78 -0.47
N GLY A 91 -10.76 7.57 -0.73
CA GLY A 91 -11.34 7.63 -2.07
C GLY A 91 -11.24 6.33 -2.86
N HIS A 92 -10.38 5.39 -2.44
CA HIS A 92 -10.14 4.11 -3.12
C HIS A 92 -10.40 2.90 -2.22
N THR A 93 -10.28 3.06 -0.92
CA THR A 93 -10.56 2.04 0.10
C THR A 93 -10.76 2.67 1.47
N ILE A 94 -11.19 1.84 2.42
CA ILE A 94 -11.14 2.17 3.84
C ILE A 94 -9.80 1.70 4.38
N GLN A 95 -9.04 2.62 4.97
CA GLN A 95 -7.70 2.39 5.52
C GLN A 95 -7.68 2.73 7.00
N VAL A 96 -6.99 1.91 7.78
CA VAL A 96 -6.66 2.18 9.18
C VAL A 96 -5.16 2.44 9.28
N ASN A 97 -4.80 3.64 9.67
CA ASN A 97 -3.41 3.99 9.95
C ASN A 97 -3.01 3.42 11.31
N TYR A 98 -1.83 2.81 11.37
CA TYR A 98 -1.38 2.09 12.55
C TYR A 98 -0.27 2.85 13.26
N ALA A 99 -0.45 3.13 14.55
CA ALA A 99 0.57 3.79 15.35
C ALA A 99 1.85 2.93 15.45
N PRO A 100 3.04 3.55 15.56
CA PRO A 100 4.31 2.82 15.70
C PRO A 100 4.31 1.87 16.89
N GLY A 101 5.10 0.78 16.81
CA GLY A 101 5.28 -0.20 17.89
C GLY A 101 4.76 -1.60 17.56
N SER A 102 4.06 -1.77 16.41
CA SER A 102 3.63 -3.08 15.91
C SER A 102 4.55 -3.56 14.80
N THR A 103 4.98 -4.82 14.86
CA THR A 103 5.98 -5.37 13.96
C THR A 103 5.61 -6.75 13.42
N LEU A 104 6.09 -7.01 12.21
CA LEU A 104 6.23 -8.33 11.60
C LEU A 104 7.72 -8.68 11.56
N THR A 105 8.12 -9.84 12.07
CA THR A 105 9.48 -10.36 11.93
C THR A 105 9.46 -11.65 11.12
N VAL A 106 10.33 -11.74 10.12
CA VAL A 106 10.48 -12.90 9.23
C VAL A 106 11.97 -13.24 9.10
N GLY A 107 12.41 -14.33 9.71
CA GLY A 107 13.83 -14.60 9.87
C GLY A 107 14.51 -13.47 10.66
N ASP A 108 15.52 -12.85 10.07
CA ASP A 108 16.27 -11.74 10.66
C ASP A 108 15.74 -10.35 10.26
N LYS A 109 14.68 -10.29 9.44
CA LYS A 109 14.09 -9.04 8.98
C LYS A 109 12.92 -8.61 9.84
N ALA A 110 12.93 -7.36 10.28
CA ALA A 110 11.83 -6.74 11.01
C ALA A 110 11.20 -5.61 10.19
N TYR A 111 9.88 -5.59 10.16
CA TYR A 111 9.07 -4.60 9.44
C TYR A 111 8.07 -3.97 10.39
N VAL A 112 7.94 -2.65 10.37
CA VAL A 112 6.96 -1.90 11.17
C VAL A 112 5.65 -1.80 10.41
N LEU A 113 4.54 -2.19 11.06
CA LEU A 113 3.20 -2.02 10.50
C LEU A 113 2.87 -0.53 10.37
N LYS A 114 2.45 -0.12 9.18
CA LYS A 114 2.11 1.28 8.85
C LYS A 114 0.60 1.51 8.78
N GLN A 115 -0.11 0.61 8.12
CA GLN A 115 -1.55 0.67 7.91
C GLN A 115 -2.07 -0.67 7.44
N PHE A 116 -3.40 -0.84 7.49
CA PHE A 116 -4.07 -1.90 6.74
C PHE A 116 -5.30 -1.33 6.04
N HIS A 117 -5.68 -1.97 4.92
CA HIS A 117 -6.80 -1.57 4.09
C HIS A 117 -7.42 -2.77 3.39
N PHE A 118 -8.50 -2.56 2.65
CA PHE A 118 -9.35 -3.65 2.15
C PHE A 118 -9.62 -3.53 0.65
N HIS A 119 -9.76 -4.69 0.01
CA HIS A 119 -10.23 -4.78 -1.37
C HIS A 119 -11.39 -5.77 -1.48
N HIS A 120 -12.34 -5.44 -2.35
CA HIS A 120 -13.52 -6.23 -2.70
C HIS A 120 -13.70 -6.27 -4.23
N PRO A 121 -13.73 -7.49 -4.83
CA PRO A 121 -13.33 -8.79 -4.26
C PRO A 121 -11.85 -8.83 -3.85
N SER A 122 -11.34 -10.02 -3.44
CA SER A 122 -9.91 -10.17 -3.18
C SER A 122 -9.09 -9.88 -4.43
N GLU A 123 -7.90 -9.29 -4.25
CA GLU A 123 -6.99 -9.05 -5.36
C GLU A 123 -6.20 -10.31 -5.70
N GLU A 124 -5.69 -11.04 -4.69
CA GLU A 124 -4.99 -12.30 -4.90
C GLU A 124 -5.96 -13.45 -5.18
N HIS A 125 -5.55 -14.32 -6.12
CA HIS A 125 -6.18 -15.62 -6.33
C HIS A 125 -5.22 -16.74 -5.94
N ILE A 126 -5.79 -17.90 -5.58
CA ILE A 126 -5.04 -19.13 -5.33
C ILE A 126 -5.62 -20.21 -6.23
N ASN A 127 -4.82 -20.74 -7.18
CA ASN A 127 -5.24 -21.74 -8.16
C ASN A 127 -6.52 -21.36 -8.93
N GLY A 128 -6.61 -20.08 -9.34
CA GLY A 128 -7.74 -19.52 -10.08
C GLY A 128 -8.94 -19.13 -9.21
N HIS A 129 -8.87 -19.36 -7.89
CA HIS A 129 -9.96 -19.06 -6.97
C HIS A 129 -9.74 -17.72 -6.27
N GLY A 130 -10.65 -16.77 -6.45
CA GLY A 130 -10.72 -15.52 -5.70
C GLY A 130 -11.59 -15.65 -4.45
N TYR A 131 -11.51 -14.67 -3.55
CA TYR A 131 -12.22 -14.64 -2.28
C TYR A 131 -13.13 -13.40 -2.20
N ASP A 132 -14.02 -13.37 -1.20
CA ASP A 132 -14.98 -12.28 -1.07
C ASP A 132 -14.31 -10.92 -0.83
N MET A 133 -13.23 -10.88 -0.02
CA MET A 133 -12.41 -9.70 0.23
C MET A 133 -10.96 -10.12 0.55
N VAL A 134 -10.08 -9.14 0.61
CA VAL A 134 -8.75 -9.25 1.21
C VAL A 134 -8.47 -8.02 2.07
N ALA A 135 -7.72 -8.21 3.14
CA ALA A 135 -7.08 -7.14 3.89
C ALA A 135 -5.57 -7.18 3.63
N HIS A 136 -5.00 -6.04 3.24
CA HIS A 136 -3.57 -5.85 3.07
C HIS A 136 -3.00 -5.12 4.28
N LEU A 137 -2.10 -5.77 5.01
CA LEU A 137 -1.36 -5.21 6.13
C LEU A 137 0.00 -4.75 5.59
N VAL A 138 0.18 -3.45 5.47
CA VAL A 138 1.37 -2.84 4.85
C VAL A 138 2.41 -2.51 5.90
N HIS A 139 3.62 -3.02 5.70
CA HIS A 139 4.74 -2.83 6.59
C HIS A 139 5.91 -2.22 5.83
N ALA A 140 6.85 -1.61 6.56
CA ALA A 140 8.12 -1.15 6.02
C ALA A 140 9.27 -1.51 6.95
N ASP A 141 10.41 -1.90 6.40
CA ASP A 141 11.66 -2.05 7.15
C ASP A 141 12.34 -0.69 7.40
N ALA A 142 13.52 -0.71 8.03
CA ALA A 142 14.27 0.51 8.35
C ALA A 142 14.78 1.26 7.10
N ASP A 143 14.95 0.57 6.00
CA ASP A 143 15.41 1.12 4.71
C ASP A 143 14.24 1.56 3.83
N GLY A 144 12.99 1.34 4.28
CA GLY A 144 11.77 1.69 3.56
C GLY A 144 11.29 0.64 2.56
N HIS A 145 11.89 -0.56 2.53
CA HIS A 145 11.36 -1.64 1.69
C HIS A 145 10.02 -2.14 2.25
N LEU A 146 9.09 -2.35 1.35
CA LEU A 146 7.74 -2.73 1.74
C LEU A 146 7.57 -4.26 1.82
N ALA A 147 6.83 -4.67 2.83
CA ALA A 147 6.29 -6.02 2.97
C ALA A 147 4.78 -5.94 3.21
N VAL A 148 4.01 -6.71 2.46
CA VAL A 148 2.55 -6.77 2.62
C VAL A 148 2.15 -8.17 3.03
N VAL A 149 1.35 -8.26 4.11
CA VAL A 149 0.65 -9.50 4.48
C VAL A 149 -0.78 -9.40 3.95
N ALA A 150 -1.16 -10.33 3.07
CA ALA A 150 -2.52 -10.44 2.57
C ALA A 150 -3.30 -11.48 3.39
N VAL A 151 -4.40 -11.03 3.99
CA VAL A 151 -5.35 -11.87 4.73
C VAL A 151 -6.61 -12.01 3.89
N LEU A 152 -6.78 -13.16 3.28
CA LEU A 152 -7.95 -13.47 2.46
C LEU A 152 -9.17 -13.66 3.36
N LEU A 153 -10.30 -13.11 2.95
CA LEU A 153 -11.55 -13.14 3.72
C LEU A 153 -12.64 -13.86 2.93
N LYS A 154 -13.34 -14.78 3.57
CA LYS A 154 -14.49 -15.50 2.99
C LYS A 154 -15.71 -15.35 3.87
N LYS A 155 -16.90 -15.45 3.29
CA LYS A 155 -18.16 -15.44 4.05
C LYS A 155 -18.16 -16.53 5.12
N GLY A 156 -18.56 -16.11 6.34
CA GLY A 156 -18.59 -16.96 7.52
C GLY A 156 -19.06 -16.19 8.75
N PRO A 157 -18.61 -16.54 9.93
CA PRO A 157 -18.89 -15.77 11.15
C PRO A 157 -18.38 -14.32 11.03
N PRO A 158 -19.06 -13.36 11.68
CA PRO A 158 -18.60 -11.97 11.71
C PRO A 158 -17.26 -11.84 12.45
N THR A 159 -16.40 -10.97 11.95
CA THR A 159 -15.16 -10.60 12.65
C THR A 159 -15.37 -9.28 13.41
N PRO A 160 -15.18 -9.27 14.74
CA PRO A 160 -15.42 -8.07 15.58
C PRO A 160 -14.64 -6.85 15.13
N LEU A 161 -13.38 -6.99 14.70
CA LEU A 161 -12.57 -5.89 14.19
C LEU A 161 -13.25 -5.19 13.01
N LEU A 162 -13.84 -5.93 12.07
CA LEU A 162 -14.54 -5.32 10.92
C LEU A 162 -15.77 -4.52 11.36
N ASN A 163 -16.48 -4.93 12.41
CA ASN A 163 -17.57 -4.13 12.97
C ASN A 163 -17.05 -2.79 13.51
N ILE A 164 -15.92 -2.81 14.24
CA ILE A 164 -15.29 -1.58 14.73
C ILE A 164 -14.96 -0.66 13.56
N VAL A 165 -14.28 -1.18 12.55
CA VAL A 165 -13.85 -0.37 11.39
C VAL A 165 -15.07 0.17 10.62
N TRP A 166 -16.06 -0.68 10.28
CA TRP A 166 -17.24 -0.28 9.48
C TRP A 166 -18.13 0.72 10.18
N THR A 167 -18.24 0.65 11.51
CA THR A 167 -19.05 1.58 12.31
C THR A 167 -18.45 2.98 12.31
N HIS A 168 -17.15 3.11 12.10
CA HIS A 168 -16.43 4.38 12.22
C HIS A 168 -15.90 4.92 10.89
N ILE A 169 -16.39 4.43 9.75
CA ILE A 169 -16.01 4.95 8.44
C ILE A 169 -16.32 6.45 8.38
N PRO A 170 -15.33 7.31 8.04
CA PRO A 170 -15.52 8.75 7.92
C PRO A 170 -16.57 9.09 6.87
N LYS A 171 -17.38 10.12 7.13
CA LYS A 171 -18.33 10.65 6.15
C LYS A 171 -17.63 11.50 5.07
N GLU A 172 -16.51 12.12 5.42
CA GLU A 172 -15.69 12.95 4.55
C GLU A 172 -14.52 12.11 4.03
N LYS A 173 -14.39 12.04 2.71
CA LYS A 173 -13.28 11.33 2.06
C LYS A 173 -11.97 12.10 2.21
N GLU A 174 -10.86 11.39 2.07
CA GLU A 174 -9.48 11.93 2.06
C GLU A 174 -9.08 12.64 3.36
N LYS A 175 -9.85 12.45 4.42
CA LYS A 175 -9.58 13.02 5.73
C LYS A 175 -9.54 11.93 6.80
N ALA A 176 -8.36 11.75 7.40
CA ALA A 176 -8.20 10.83 8.51
C ALA A 176 -8.89 11.35 9.77
N VAL A 177 -9.51 10.43 10.52
CA VAL A 177 -10.23 10.71 11.77
C VAL A 177 -9.64 9.86 12.88
N ASP A 178 -9.26 10.52 13.99
CA ASP A 178 -8.95 9.86 15.26
C ASP A 178 -10.25 9.63 16.03
N VAL A 179 -10.60 8.37 16.27
CA VAL A 179 -11.85 8.00 16.95
C VAL A 179 -11.59 7.90 18.44
N THR A 180 -12.05 8.89 19.19
CA THR A 180 -11.84 8.98 20.64
C THR A 180 -12.44 7.77 21.36
N GLY A 181 -11.66 7.14 22.23
CA GLY A 181 -12.10 6.04 23.10
C GLY A 181 -12.27 4.69 22.38
N VAL A 182 -11.93 4.60 21.10
CA VAL A 182 -11.97 3.35 20.33
C VAL A 182 -10.54 2.90 20.01
N SER A 183 -10.26 1.63 20.27
CA SER A 183 -8.99 0.99 19.91
C SER A 183 -9.26 -0.36 19.24
N LEU A 184 -8.30 -0.84 18.47
CA LEU A 184 -8.33 -2.17 17.84
C LEU A 184 -6.94 -2.80 17.80
N ASN A 185 -6.90 -4.11 17.66
CA ASN A 185 -5.68 -4.85 17.37
C ASN A 185 -5.87 -5.64 16.07
N VAL A 186 -5.08 -5.35 15.05
CA VAL A 186 -5.18 -6.03 13.75
C VAL A 186 -4.87 -7.54 13.85
N ASN A 187 -4.29 -7.99 14.94
CA ASN A 187 -4.11 -9.42 15.22
C ASN A 187 -5.44 -10.19 15.22
N ASP A 188 -6.55 -9.52 15.57
CA ASP A 188 -7.89 -10.10 15.56
C ASP A 188 -8.42 -10.42 14.15
N LEU A 189 -7.70 -10.00 13.12
CA LEU A 189 -8.01 -10.32 11.72
C LEU A 189 -7.23 -11.54 11.21
N LEU A 190 -6.16 -11.94 11.90
CA LEU A 190 -5.31 -13.04 11.45
C LEU A 190 -6.00 -14.40 11.67
N PRO A 191 -5.88 -15.36 10.74
CA PRO A 191 -6.26 -16.75 11.02
C PRO A 191 -5.32 -17.36 12.04
N ALA A 192 -5.73 -18.47 12.68
CA ALA A 192 -4.93 -19.14 13.71
C ALA A 192 -3.62 -19.75 13.18
N ASP A 193 -3.61 -20.19 11.94
CA ASP A 193 -2.43 -20.74 11.26
C ASP A 193 -1.90 -19.71 10.27
N HIS A 194 -0.61 -19.39 10.37
CA HIS A 194 0.09 -18.39 9.61
C HIS A 194 0.94 -18.98 8.46
N GLY A 195 0.64 -20.18 7.98
CA GLY A 195 1.22 -20.71 6.75
C GLY A 195 0.98 -19.74 5.59
N TYR A 196 1.97 -19.54 4.70
CA TYR A 196 1.92 -18.48 3.71
C TYR A 196 2.59 -18.85 2.40
N PHE A 197 2.21 -18.13 1.35
CA PHE A 197 2.94 -17.99 0.09
C PHE A 197 3.77 -16.72 0.12
N ILE A 198 4.96 -16.76 -0.50
CA ILE A 198 5.84 -15.60 -0.64
C ILE A 198 6.26 -15.41 -2.09
N PHE A 199 6.23 -14.16 -2.56
CA PHE A 199 6.73 -13.74 -3.87
C PHE A 199 7.12 -12.26 -3.88
N ALA A 200 7.98 -11.88 -4.83
CA ALA A 200 8.26 -10.48 -5.12
C ALA A 200 7.15 -9.89 -5.99
N GLY A 201 6.68 -8.69 -5.66
CA GLY A 201 5.58 -8.03 -6.35
C GLY A 201 5.68 -6.50 -6.34
N SER A 202 4.53 -5.87 -6.46
CA SER A 202 4.37 -4.41 -6.53
C SER A 202 3.27 -3.90 -5.60
N LEU A 203 3.12 -2.59 -5.52
CA LEU A 203 1.86 -1.98 -5.10
C LEU A 203 0.76 -2.36 -6.11
N THR A 204 -0.47 -2.56 -5.64
CA THR A 204 -1.63 -2.88 -6.48
C THR A 204 -2.41 -1.65 -6.94
N THR A 205 -1.95 -0.46 -6.57
CA THR A 205 -2.48 0.84 -6.98
C THR A 205 -1.38 1.70 -7.60
N PRO A 206 -1.70 2.68 -8.44
CA PRO A 206 -0.72 3.65 -8.90
C PRO A 206 0.13 4.22 -7.75
N PRO A 207 1.46 4.33 -7.93
CA PRO A 207 2.21 4.19 -9.16
C PRO A 207 2.68 2.75 -9.49
N CYS A 208 2.16 1.71 -8.85
CA CYS A 208 2.47 0.28 -9.08
C CYS A 208 3.95 -0.05 -8.89
N SER A 209 4.62 0.64 -7.98
CA SER A 209 6.05 0.48 -7.70
C SER A 209 6.38 -0.97 -7.33
N GLU A 210 7.39 -1.53 -7.96
CA GLU A 210 7.88 -2.89 -7.71
C GLU A 210 8.83 -2.94 -6.51
N GLY A 211 9.26 -4.14 -6.10
CA GLY A 211 10.12 -4.34 -4.94
C GLY A 211 9.36 -4.58 -3.62
N VAL A 212 8.06 -4.87 -3.69
CA VAL A 212 7.25 -5.25 -2.54
C VAL A 212 7.37 -6.75 -2.29
N THR A 213 7.67 -7.16 -1.06
CA THR A 213 7.60 -8.56 -0.65
C THR A 213 6.16 -8.89 -0.21
N TRP A 214 5.55 -9.87 -0.84
CA TRP A 214 4.20 -10.33 -0.53
C TRP A 214 4.23 -11.62 0.30
N TYR A 215 3.47 -11.62 1.38
CA TYR A 215 3.16 -12.77 2.23
C TYR A 215 1.65 -12.99 2.18
N VAL A 216 1.17 -13.95 1.39
CA VAL A 216 -0.27 -14.26 1.30
C VAL A 216 -0.57 -15.44 2.22
N LEU A 217 -1.40 -15.21 3.24
CA LEU A 217 -1.75 -16.28 4.19
C LEU A 217 -2.56 -17.36 3.49
N LYS A 218 -2.22 -18.63 3.72
CA LYS A 218 -2.90 -19.80 3.13
C LYS A 218 -4.31 -19.97 3.69
N ASN A 219 -4.46 -19.71 4.99
CA ASN A 219 -5.72 -19.82 5.68
C ASN A 219 -6.48 -18.49 5.63
N GLN A 220 -7.80 -18.58 5.46
CA GLN A 220 -8.67 -17.42 5.35
C GLN A 220 -9.23 -17.06 6.72
N SER A 221 -9.43 -15.78 6.93
CA SER A 221 -10.32 -15.28 7.98
C SER A 221 -11.75 -15.14 7.45
N SER A 222 -12.70 -14.80 8.32
CA SER A 222 -14.09 -14.72 7.95
C SER A 222 -14.65 -13.31 8.06
N LEU A 223 -15.74 -13.08 7.32
CA LEU A 223 -16.62 -11.92 7.49
C LEU A 223 -18.06 -12.34 7.26
N SER A 224 -19.02 -11.67 7.92
CA SER A 224 -20.43 -11.96 7.68
C SER A 224 -20.91 -11.39 6.35
N ALA A 225 -22.06 -11.87 5.87
CA ALA A 225 -22.70 -11.33 4.67
C ALA A 225 -23.04 -9.84 4.83
N GLU A 226 -23.42 -9.41 6.02
CA GLU A 226 -23.72 -8.01 6.34
C GLU A 226 -22.46 -7.15 6.32
N GLN A 227 -21.35 -7.66 6.86
CA GLN A 227 -20.04 -6.98 6.81
C GLN A 227 -19.56 -6.81 5.38
N LEU A 228 -19.68 -7.84 4.56
CA LEU A 228 -19.37 -7.78 3.14
C LEU A 228 -20.23 -6.75 2.41
N ALA A 229 -21.56 -6.81 2.64
CA ALA A 229 -22.51 -5.88 2.02
C ALA A 229 -22.28 -4.43 2.46
N ALA A 230 -21.87 -4.19 3.70
CA ALA A 230 -21.57 -2.86 4.21
C ALA A 230 -20.39 -2.22 3.45
N PHE A 231 -19.30 -2.96 3.27
CA PHE A 231 -18.15 -2.49 2.47
C PHE A 231 -18.50 -2.35 0.99
N GLY A 232 -19.17 -3.36 0.41
CA GLY A 232 -19.55 -3.38 -1.00
C GLY A 232 -20.50 -2.26 -1.43
N LYS A 233 -21.26 -1.65 -0.50
CA LYS A 233 -22.05 -0.44 -0.79
C LYS A 233 -21.18 0.78 -1.06
N ILE A 234 -20.00 0.88 -0.45
CA ILE A 234 -19.06 1.99 -0.60
C ILE A 234 -18.14 1.70 -1.79
N TYR A 235 -17.56 0.50 -1.79
CA TYR A 235 -16.61 0.02 -2.80
C TYR A 235 -17.09 -1.30 -3.39
N PRO A 236 -18.01 -1.27 -4.39
CA PRO A 236 -18.50 -2.50 -5.04
C PRO A 236 -17.42 -3.21 -5.85
N LEU A 237 -16.38 -2.48 -6.26
CA LEU A 237 -15.19 -3.00 -6.92
C LEU A 237 -14.03 -2.03 -6.67
N ASN A 238 -13.02 -2.47 -5.91
CA ASN A 238 -11.76 -1.77 -5.73
C ASN A 238 -10.56 -2.73 -5.77
N ALA A 239 -10.63 -3.73 -6.63
CA ALA A 239 -9.58 -4.71 -6.85
C ALA A 239 -8.96 -4.52 -8.25
N ARG A 240 -7.61 -4.49 -8.30
CA ARG A 240 -6.88 -4.54 -9.57
C ARG A 240 -6.99 -5.95 -10.16
N PRO A 241 -7.18 -6.10 -11.47
CA PRO A 241 -7.14 -7.43 -12.11
C PRO A 241 -5.81 -8.15 -11.89
N ILE A 242 -5.86 -9.49 -11.94
CA ILE A 242 -4.69 -10.36 -11.90
C ILE A 242 -3.67 -9.96 -12.98
N GLN A 243 -2.42 -9.86 -12.57
CA GLN A 243 -1.27 -9.56 -13.40
C GLN A 243 -0.50 -10.85 -13.78
N ALA A 244 0.27 -10.80 -14.85
CA ALA A 244 1.10 -11.92 -15.26
C ALA A 244 2.17 -12.25 -14.22
N SER A 245 2.34 -13.52 -13.88
CA SER A 245 3.39 -13.97 -12.96
C SER A 245 4.80 -13.81 -13.57
N ASN A 246 4.93 -13.82 -14.88
CA ASN A 246 6.20 -13.71 -15.62
C ASN A 246 7.27 -14.70 -15.12
N ASN A 247 6.85 -15.91 -14.78
CA ASN A 247 7.70 -16.99 -14.26
C ASN A 247 8.47 -16.63 -12.96
N ARG A 248 7.96 -15.67 -12.18
CA ARG A 248 8.57 -15.37 -10.88
C ARG A 248 8.42 -16.57 -9.94
N GLU A 249 9.43 -16.76 -9.10
CA GLU A 249 9.37 -17.80 -8.09
C GLU A 249 8.29 -17.49 -7.05
N ILE A 250 7.46 -18.47 -6.76
CA ILE A 250 6.49 -18.45 -5.66
C ILE A 250 6.84 -19.60 -4.73
N LEU A 251 7.13 -19.29 -3.49
CA LEU A 251 7.39 -20.27 -2.45
C LEU A 251 6.20 -20.37 -1.50
N GLU A 252 6.07 -21.53 -0.87
CA GLU A 252 5.09 -21.75 0.20
C GLU A 252 5.70 -22.48 1.39
N THR A 253 5.18 -22.21 2.59
CA THR A 253 5.50 -22.97 3.80
C THR A 253 5.10 -24.45 3.62
N LYS A 254 5.88 -25.35 4.22
CA LYS A 254 5.58 -26.80 4.28
C LYS A 254 4.33 -27.10 5.11
#